data_2d3874623d31b9dd83bcdaf3f1c3b8d9
#
_entry.id   2d3874623d31b9dd83bcdaf3f1c3b8d9
#
_cell.length_a   1.000
_cell.length_b   1.000
_cell.length_c   1.000
_cell.angle_alpha   90.00
_cell.angle_beta   90.00
_cell.angle_gamma   90.00
#
_symmetry.space_group_name_H-M   'P 1'
#
loop_
_entity.id
_entity.type
_entity.pdbx_description
1 polymer ?
#
loop_
_entity_poly.entity_id
_entity_poly.type
_entity_poly.pdbx_seq_one_letter_code
_entity_poly.pdbx_strand_id
1 'polypeptide(L)'
;MTMKVAEKDVLVHCHHVTCSYGDSAVVSDVNFTLRRGEFAGIVGPSGSGKTTLLKAVLGSIKPVHGSIDMLKGLRMGYVPQVESVDWNFPVTVLEVMMMTRSEKKWWPRITTAERAAAEDVLERLGLGGLSGRHIRELSGGQQQRVFVARALFHSPDILVLDEPTSGVDVRTPH
;
A
#
# COMPACT_ATOMS: atom_id res chain seq x y z
N MET A 1 5.91 -14.83 -33.63
CA MET A 1 5.32 -15.84 -32.72
C MET A 1 4.73 -15.06 -31.53
N THR A 2 3.47 -14.65 -31.67
CA THR A 2 2.78 -13.76 -30.70
C THR A 2 2.27 -14.65 -29.58
N MET A 3 2.94 -14.60 -28.42
CA MET A 3 2.42 -15.25 -27.20
C MET A 3 1.07 -14.60 -26.87
N LYS A 4 -0.02 -15.39 -26.94
CA LYS A 4 -1.28 -15.03 -26.29
C LYS A 4 -1.01 -14.96 -24.79
N VAL A 5 -0.87 -13.74 -24.27
CA VAL A 5 -0.85 -13.51 -22.82
C VAL A 5 -2.22 -13.94 -22.30
N ALA A 6 -2.25 -14.93 -21.40
CA ALA A 6 -3.49 -15.44 -20.85
C ALA A 6 -4.18 -14.33 -20.04
N GLU A 7 -5.49 -14.17 -20.20
CA GLU A 7 -6.33 -13.23 -19.42
C GLU A 7 -6.14 -13.34 -17.88
N LYS A 8 -5.68 -14.51 -17.43
CA LYS A 8 -5.39 -14.82 -16.02
C LYS A 8 -4.22 -14.03 -15.40
N ASP A 9 -3.39 -13.37 -16.22
CA ASP A 9 -2.24 -12.59 -15.73
C ASP A 9 -2.59 -11.14 -15.45
N VAL A 10 -3.75 -10.66 -15.88
CA VAL A 10 -4.22 -9.30 -15.61
C VAL A 10 -4.73 -9.22 -14.17
N LEU A 11 -4.12 -8.36 -13.37
CA LEU A 11 -4.48 -8.12 -11.97
C LEU A 11 -5.43 -6.93 -11.83
N VAL A 12 -5.15 -5.83 -12.56
CA VAL A 12 -5.95 -4.61 -12.58
C VAL A 12 -6.06 -4.11 -14.01
N HIS A 13 -7.25 -3.71 -14.42
CA HIS A 13 -7.50 -3.03 -15.68
C HIS A 13 -8.32 -1.77 -15.44
N CYS A 14 -7.75 -0.61 -15.75
CA CYS A 14 -8.42 0.69 -15.70
C CYS A 14 -8.85 1.07 -17.11
N HIS A 15 -10.15 1.39 -17.27
CA HIS A 15 -10.75 1.73 -18.54
C HIS A 15 -11.44 3.09 -18.45
N HIS A 16 -10.87 4.13 -19.10
CA HIS A 16 -11.36 5.50 -19.14
C HIS A 16 -11.65 6.09 -17.74
N VAL A 17 -10.78 5.80 -16.75
CA VAL A 17 -10.99 6.19 -15.36
C VAL A 17 -10.86 7.70 -15.20
N THR A 18 -11.92 8.32 -14.67
CA THR A 18 -11.96 9.73 -14.28
C THR A 18 -12.39 9.82 -12.83
N CYS A 19 -11.62 10.55 -12.01
CA CYS A 19 -11.93 10.82 -10.60
C CYS A 19 -12.02 12.32 -10.34
N SER A 20 -13.01 12.72 -9.53
CA SER A 20 -13.26 14.13 -9.19
C SER A 20 -13.43 14.31 -7.70
N TYR A 21 -13.10 15.50 -7.19
CA TYR A 21 -13.52 16.01 -5.89
C TYR A 21 -14.43 17.22 -6.13
N GLY A 22 -15.71 17.09 -5.79
CA GLY A 22 -16.74 18.06 -6.20
C GLY A 22 -16.80 18.16 -7.73
N ASP A 23 -16.82 19.38 -8.24
CA ASP A 23 -16.96 19.65 -9.68
C ASP A 23 -15.63 19.60 -10.46
N SER A 24 -14.50 19.43 -9.77
CA SER A 24 -13.18 19.43 -10.40
C SER A 24 -12.65 18.03 -10.63
N ALA A 25 -12.41 17.66 -11.90
CA ALA A 25 -11.72 16.44 -12.27
C ALA A 25 -10.23 16.54 -11.87
N VAL A 26 -9.76 15.58 -11.08
CA VAL A 26 -8.36 15.49 -10.61
C VAL A 26 -7.58 14.47 -11.44
N VAL A 27 -8.26 13.44 -11.89
CA VAL A 27 -7.73 12.39 -12.79
C VAL A 27 -8.72 12.25 -13.93
N SER A 28 -8.24 12.28 -15.18
CA SER A 28 -9.11 12.22 -16.36
C SER A 28 -8.63 11.18 -17.37
N ASP A 29 -9.55 10.35 -17.81
CA ASP A 29 -9.40 9.39 -18.90
C ASP A 29 -8.18 8.47 -18.82
N VAL A 30 -7.91 7.94 -17.62
CA VAL A 30 -6.76 7.07 -17.40
C VAL A 30 -7.07 5.65 -17.86
N ASN A 31 -6.17 5.12 -18.69
CA ASN A 31 -6.24 3.76 -19.23
C ASN A 31 -4.92 3.04 -18.95
N PHE A 32 -4.94 1.94 -18.21
CA PHE A 32 -3.77 1.07 -18.03
C PHE A 32 -4.18 -0.34 -17.63
N THR A 33 -3.25 -1.26 -17.81
CA THR A 33 -3.40 -2.66 -17.39
C THR A 33 -2.15 -3.04 -16.59
N LEU A 34 -2.34 -3.62 -15.40
CA LEU A 34 -1.27 -4.17 -14.56
C LEU A 34 -1.38 -5.69 -14.55
N ARG A 35 -0.27 -6.36 -14.86
CA ARG A 35 -0.17 -7.81 -14.89
C ARG A 35 0.68 -8.34 -13.76
N ARG A 36 0.57 -9.63 -13.49
CA ARG A 36 1.39 -10.30 -12.49
C ARG A 36 2.87 -10.19 -12.83
N GLY A 37 3.67 -9.80 -11.82
CA GLY A 37 5.11 -9.61 -11.98
C GLY A 37 5.53 -8.31 -12.66
N GLU A 38 4.59 -7.45 -13.05
CA GLU A 38 4.91 -6.12 -13.58
C GLU A 38 5.21 -5.13 -12.46
N PHE A 39 6.10 -4.20 -12.75
CA PHE A 39 6.34 -2.99 -11.96
C PHE A 39 5.82 -1.79 -12.74
N ALA A 40 4.94 -1.00 -12.11
CA ALA A 40 4.38 0.20 -12.72
C ALA A 40 4.67 1.42 -11.84
N GLY A 41 5.17 2.49 -12.45
CA GLY A 41 5.43 3.77 -11.77
C GLY A 41 4.46 4.86 -12.27
N ILE A 42 3.80 5.54 -11.33
CA ILE A 42 2.99 6.72 -11.61
C ILE A 42 3.84 7.95 -11.32
N VAL A 43 4.19 8.71 -12.34
CA VAL A 43 5.04 9.88 -12.23
C VAL A 43 4.26 11.15 -12.58
N GLY A 44 4.61 12.26 -11.94
CA GLY A 44 3.97 13.56 -12.17
C GLY A 44 4.24 14.54 -11.04
N PRO A 45 4.00 15.83 -11.24
CA PRO A 45 4.20 16.86 -10.22
C PRO A 45 3.28 16.65 -9.00
N SER A 46 3.58 17.32 -7.89
CA SER A 46 2.69 17.36 -6.72
C SER A 46 1.31 17.90 -7.14
N GLY A 47 0.24 17.30 -6.63
CA GLY A 47 -1.14 17.69 -6.97
C GLY A 47 -1.67 17.13 -8.30
N SER A 48 -0.88 16.36 -9.08
CA SER A 48 -1.33 15.80 -10.37
C SER A 48 -2.32 14.62 -10.26
N GLY A 49 -2.79 14.29 -9.06
CA GLY A 49 -3.79 13.22 -8.87
C GLY A 49 -3.24 11.82 -8.67
N LYS A 50 -1.90 11.63 -8.50
CA LYS A 50 -1.27 10.32 -8.28
C LYS A 50 -1.93 9.54 -7.13
N THR A 51 -2.00 10.15 -5.95
CA THR A 51 -2.63 9.56 -4.76
C THR A 51 -4.14 9.31 -4.98
N THR A 52 -4.82 10.17 -5.75
CA THR A 52 -6.24 9.98 -6.11
C THR A 52 -6.43 8.73 -6.97
N LEU A 53 -5.57 8.54 -7.98
CA LEU A 53 -5.59 7.34 -8.81
C LEU A 53 -5.29 6.08 -8.00
N LEU A 54 -4.28 6.12 -7.12
CA LEU A 54 -3.98 5.00 -6.20
C LEU A 54 -5.17 4.68 -5.30
N LYS A 55 -5.84 5.69 -4.72
CA LYS A 55 -7.05 5.49 -3.91
C LYS A 55 -8.21 4.91 -4.70
N ALA A 56 -8.35 5.27 -5.98
CA ALA A 56 -9.36 4.69 -6.85
C ALA A 56 -9.05 3.21 -7.13
N VAL A 57 -7.80 2.86 -7.44
CA VAL A 57 -7.34 1.47 -7.60
C VAL A 57 -7.52 0.66 -6.30
N LEU A 58 -7.27 1.26 -5.14
CA LEU A 58 -7.51 0.63 -3.83
C LEU A 58 -9.00 0.52 -3.46
N GLY A 59 -9.91 1.07 -4.29
CA GLY A 59 -11.35 1.04 -4.04
C GLY A 59 -11.83 2.03 -2.96
N SER A 60 -10.94 2.90 -2.46
CA SER A 60 -11.28 3.93 -1.46
C SER A 60 -12.06 5.10 -2.07
N ILE A 61 -11.94 5.31 -3.36
CA ILE A 61 -12.66 6.33 -4.14
C ILE A 61 -13.27 5.62 -5.35
N LYS A 62 -14.53 5.93 -5.66
CA LYS A 62 -15.18 5.44 -6.88
C LYS A 62 -14.92 6.42 -8.01
N PRO A 63 -14.53 5.96 -9.21
CA PRO A 63 -14.45 6.82 -10.38
C PRO A 63 -15.84 7.37 -10.75
N VAL A 64 -15.87 8.62 -11.25
CA VAL A 64 -17.11 9.25 -11.75
C VAL A 64 -17.42 8.79 -13.19
N HIS A 65 -16.37 8.41 -13.96
CA HIS A 65 -16.49 7.79 -15.27
C HIS A 65 -15.47 6.66 -15.40
N GLY A 66 -15.77 5.73 -16.30
CA GLY A 66 -14.93 4.55 -16.55
C GLY A 66 -15.11 3.44 -15.53
N SER A 67 -14.25 2.44 -15.59
CA SER A 67 -14.26 1.30 -14.68
C SER A 67 -12.86 0.88 -14.26
N ILE A 68 -12.78 0.23 -13.11
CA ILE A 68 -11.58 -0.44 -12.62
C ILE A 68 -11.96 -1.89 -12.37
N ASP A 69 -11.48 -2.77 -13.24
CA ASP A 69 -11.71 -4.20 -13.13
C ASP A 69 -10.52 -4.87 -12.45
N MET A 70 -10.79 -5.71 -11.48
CA MET A 70 -9.77 -6.39 -10.69
C MET A 70 -9.97 -7.90 -10.70
N LEU A 71 -8.86 -8.63 -10.65
CA LEU A 71 -8.91 -10.07 -10.49
C LEU A 71 -9.66 -10.42 -9.19
N LYS A 72 -10.62 -11.34 -9.28
CA LYS A 72 -11.42 -11.75 -8.12
C LYS A 72 -10.51 -12.36 -7.03
N GLY A 73 -10.67 -11.85 -5.81
CA GLY A 73 -9.88 -12.29 -4.67
C GLY A 73 -8.46 -11.68 -4.60
N LEU A 74 -8.17 -10.68 -5.43
CA LEU A 74 -6.90 -9.95 -5.40
C LEU A 74 -6.64 -9.34 -4.02
N ARG A 75 -5.47 -9.59 -3.47
CA ARG A 75 -5.01 -8.99 -2.21
C ARG A 75 -4.06 -7.86 -2.51
N MET A 76 -4.34 -6.68 -1.99
CA MET A 76 -3.49 -5.51 -2.15
C MET A 76 -2.90 -5.08 -0.82
N GLY A 77 -1.57 -4.87 -0.78
CA GLY A 77 -0.89 -4.19 0.31
C GLY A 77 -0.71 -2.72 -0.03
N TYR A 78 -0.97 -1.83 0.93
CA TYR A 78 -0.79 -0.39 0.74
C TYR A 78 0.16 0.19 1.79
N VAL A 79 1.17 0.90 1.30
CA VAL A 79 2.10 1.69 2.11
C VAL A 79 1.79 3.16 1.86
N PRO A 80 1.20 3.86 2.83
CA PRO A 80 0.89 5.28 2.70
C PRO A 80 2.17 6.12 2.77
N GLN A 81 2.07 7.37 2.32
CA GLN A 81 3.08 8.38 2.58
C GLN A 81 3.21 8.60 4.10
N VAL A 82 4.42 8.48 4.63
CA VAL A 82 4.71 8.51 6.07
C VAL A 82 4.28 9.81 6.74
N GLU A 83 4.36 10.94 6.02
CA GLU A 83 3.95 12.26 6.49
C GLU A 83 2.44 12.40 6.75
N SER A 84 1.62 11.51 6.19
CA SER A 84 0.18 11.50 6.37
C SER A 84 -0.28 10.75 7.63
N VAL A 85 0.65 10.15 8.38
CA VAL A 85 0.34 9.29 9.53
C VAL A 85 0.46 10.09 10.84
N ASP A 86 -0.57 10.02 11.69
CA ASP A 86 -0.48 10.58 13.06
C ASP A 86 0.34 9.64 13.95
N TRP A 87 1.59 10.03 14.21
CA TRP A 87 2.55 9.28 15.02
C TRP A 87 2.29 9.37 16.54
N ASN A 88 1.40 10.26 16.98
CA ASN A 88 1.08 10.40 18.40
C ASN A 88 0.14 9.30 18.91
N PHE A 89 -0.40 8.49 18.02
CA PHE A 89 -1.27 7.39 18.39
C PHE A 89 -0.47 6.32 19.17
N PRO A 90 -0.88 5.95 20.40
CA PRO A 90 -0.10 5.10 21.31
C PRO A 90 -0.24 3.61 20.95
N VAL A 91 0.29 3.20 19.79
CA VAL A 91 0.28 1.81 19.32
C VAL A 91 1.69 1.25 19.23
N THR A 92 1.81 -0.04 19.50
CA THR A 92 3.02 -0.81 19.27
C THR A 92 3.20 -1.21 17.81
N VAL A 93 4.43 -1.55 17.42
CA VAL A 93 4.73 -2.08 16.09
C VAL A 93 3.86 -3.30 15.77
N LEU A 94 3.68 -4.22 16.72
CA LEU A 94 2.83 -5.40 16.53
C LEU A 94 1.37 -5.04 16.29
N GLU A 95 0.84 -4.06 17.01
CA GLU A 95 -0.54 -3.58 16.81
C GLU A 95 -0.71 -2.97 15.42
N VAL A 96 0.27 -2.19 14.93
CA VAL A 96 0.27 -1.65 13.56
C VAL A 96 0.23 -2.79 12.53
N MET A 97 1.02 -3.86 12.73
CA MET A 97 0.98 -5.05 11.86
C MET A 97 -0.41 -5.70 11.83
N MET A 98 -1.11 -5.72 12.97
CA MET A 98 -2.43 -6.36 13.09
C MET A 98 -3.60 -5.51 12.59
N MET A 99 -3.42 -4.21 12.32
CA MET A 99 -4.50 -3.33 11.81
C MET A 99 -5.07 -3.74 10.45
N THR A 100 -4.38 -4.59 9.70
CA THR A 100 -4.84 -5.09 8.39
C THR A 100 -5.74 -6.32 8.47
N ARG A 101 -6.09 -6.79 9.66
CA ARG A 101 -6.96 -7.96 9.84
C ARG A 101 -8.37 -7.69 9.32
N SER A 102 -8.81 -8.52 8.40
CA SER A 102 -10.16 -8.46 7.81
C SER A 102 -11.27 -8.95 8.73
N GLU A 103 -10.93 -9.58 9.85
CA GLU A 103 -11.93 -10.19 10.73
C GLU A 103 -12.52 -9.18 11.70
N LYS A 104 -13.86 -8.99 11.63
CA LYS A 104 -14.69 -8.22 12.56
C LYS A 104 -14.83 -8.96 13.91
N LYS A 105 -13.74 -9.35 14.56
CA LYS A 105 -13.81 -9.87 15.93
C LYS A 105 -13.85 -8.69 16.88
N TRP A 106 -14.87 -8.66 17.73
CA TRP A 106 -15.09 -7.64 18.77
C TRP A 106 -13.87 -7.42 19.70
N TRP A 107 -13.03 -8.44 19.88
CA TRP A 107 -11.77 -8.38 20.63
C TRP A 107 -10.74 -9.30 19.99
N PRO A 108 -9.89 -8.80 19.10
CA PRO A 108 -8.91 -9.61 18.41
C PRO A 108 -7.72 -9.90 19.33
N ARG A 109 -7.76 -11.01 20.07
CA ARG A 109 -6.54 -11.52 20.69
C ARG A 109 -5.58 -11.94 19.58
N ILE A 110 -4.36 -11.38 19.61
CA ILE A 110 -3.28 -11.79 18.72
C ILE A 110 -2.88 -13.20 19.12
N THR A 111 -3.02 -14.15 18.21
CA THR A 111 -2.59 -15.54 18.43
C THR A 111 -1.08 -15.65 18.43
N THR A 112 -0.54 -16.71 19.04
CA THR A 112 0.91 -16.98 19.02
C THR A 112 1.43 -17.16 17.60
N ALA A 113 0.65 -17.79 16.71
CA ALA A 113 1.01 -17.96 15.31
C ALA A 113 1.07 -16.63 14.55
N GLU A 114 0.10 -15.73 14.76
CA GLU A 114 0.11 -14.40 14.13
C GLU A 114 1.26 -13.54 14.63
N ARG A 115 1.57 -13.61 15.93
CA ARG A 115 2.74 -12.94 16.50
C ARG A 115 4.03 -13.44 15.86
N ALA A 116 4.21 -14.75 15.78
CA ALA A 116 5.41 -15.35 15.18
C ALA A 116 5.55 -14.97 13.70
N ALA A 117 4.45 -14.99 12.95
CA ALA A 117 4.46 -14.56 11.55
C ALA A 117 4.79 -13.07 11.38
N ALA A 118 4.29 -12.20 12.27
CA ALA A 118 4.64 -10.78 12.26
C ALA A 118 6.11 -10.55 12.59
N GLU A 119 6.63 -11.27 13.58
CA GLU A 119 8.05 -11.20 13.97
C GLU A 119 8.98 -11.66 12.85
N ASP A 120 8.63 -12.73 12.09
CA ASP A 120 9.39 -13.16 10.92
C ASP A 120 9.47 -12.06 9.84
N VAL A 121 8.35 -11.41 9.53
CA VAL A 121 8.34 -10.30 8.55
C VAL A 121 9.16 -9.12 9.05
N LEU A 122 9.06 -8.76 10.33
CA LEU A 122 9.84 -7.67 10.95
C LEU A 122 11.33 -7.98 10.91
N GLU A 123 11.74 -9.21 11.25
CA GLU A 123 13.14 -9.65 11.20
C GLU A 123 13.73 -9.48 9.80
N ARG A 124 13.02 -9.95 8.77
CA ARG A 124 13.43 -9.84 7.36
C ARG A 124 13.62 -8.40 6.89
N LEU A 125 12.97 -7.43 7.54
CA LEU A 125 13.09 -6.00 7.25
C LEU A 125 14.04 -5.27 8.21
N GLY A 126 14.81 -6.00 9.05
CA GLY A 126 15.77 -5.44 9.99
C GLY A 126 15.09 -4.68 11.15
N LEU A 127 13.91 -5.15 11.58
CA LEU A 127 13.11 -4.61 12.68
C LEU A 127 12.94 -5.65 13.81
N GLY A 128 13.76 -6.70 13.83
CA GLY A 128 13.73 -7.75 14.85
C GLY A 128 13.81 -7.19 16.26
N GLY A 129 13.03 -7.75 17.18
CA GLY A 129 12.95 -7.32 18.57
C GLY A 129 12.22 -6.00 18.82
N LEU A 130 11.66 -5.34 17.80
CA LEU A 130 10.96 -4.06 17.94
C LEU A 130 9.43 -4.21 18.05
N SER A 131 8.89 -5.41 17.98
CA SER A 131 7.44 -5.68 17.93
C SER A 131 6.66 -5.08 19.12
N GLY A 132 7.26 -5.04 20.30
CA GLY A 132 6.67 -4.46 21.52
C GLY A 132 6.89 -2.96 21.72
N ARG A 133 7.72 -2.30 20.88
CA ARG A 133 7.97 -0.86 21.00
C ARG A 133 6.81 -0.05 20.42
N HIS A 134 6.61 1.14 20.96
CA HIS A 134 5.67 2.11 20.36
C HIS A 134 6.22 2.62 19.04
N ILE A 135 5.34 2.76 18.04
CA ILE A 135 5.73 3.22 16.70
C ILE A 135 6.43 4.60 16.74
N ARG A 136 6.01 5.49 17.62
CA ARG A 136 6.59 6.83 17.80
C ARG A 136 8.06 6.82 18.31
N GLU A 137 8.52 5.72 18.88
CA GLU A 137 9.88 5.57 19.42
C GLU A 137 10.89 5.18 18.32
N LEU A 138 10.39 4.87 17.12
CA LEU A 138 11.19 4.44 16.00
C LEU A 138 11.67 5.64 15.17
N SER A 139 12.83 5.49 14.53
CA SER A 139 13.27 6.47 13.53
C SER A 139 12.33 6.46 12.32
N GLY A 140 12.27 7.56 11.54
CA GLY A 140 11.41 7.66 10.36
C GLY A 140 11.62 6.51 9.37
N GLY A 141 12.88 6.11 9.13
CA GLY A 141 13.17 4.95 8.27
C GLY A 141 12.72 3.61 8.87
N GLN A 142 12.71 3.47 10.20
CA GLN A 142 12.13 2.28 10.86
C GLN A 142 10.61 2.29 10.75
N GLN A 143 9.98 3.44 10.99
CA GLN A 143 8.53 3.61 10.84
C GLN A 143 8.07 3.24 9.43
N GLN A 144 8.76 3.74 8.40
CA GLN A 144 8.49 3.40 7.01
C GLN A 144 8.57 1.89 6.77
N ARG A 145 9.63 1.24 7.27
CA ARG A 145 9.78 -0.22 7.14
C ARG A 145 8.69 -1.00 7.89
N VAL A 146 8.16 -0.49 9.01
CA VAL A 146 6.99 -1.09 9.69
C VAL A 146 5.76 -1.06 8.78
N PHE A 147 5.51 0.04 8.04
CA PHE A 147 4.39 0.10 7.10
C PHE A 147 4.57 -0.84 5.91
N VAL A 148 5.82 -1.00 5.44
CA VAL A 148 6.14 -2.01 4.42
C VAL A 148 5.90 -3.42 4.98
N ALA A 149 6.36 -3.70 6.21
CA ALA A 149 6.12 -4.98 6.88
C ALA A 149 4.63 -5.29 6.99
N ARG A 150 3.83 -4.31 7.43
CA ARG A 150 2.37 -4.42 7.53
C ARG A 150 1.73 -4.75 6.19
N ALA A 151 2.16 -4.07 5.12
CA ALA A 151 1.62 -4.28 3.78
C ALA A 151 1.95 -5.68 3.24
N LEU A 152 3.14 -6.22 3.58
CA LEU A 152 3.60 -7.55 3.17
C LEU A 152 3.04 -8.69 4.03
N PHE A 153 2.58 -8.41 5.24
CA PHE A 153 2.18 -9.41 6.23
C PHE A 153 1.16 -10.43 5.73
N HIS A 154 0.21 -9.99 4.89
CA HIS A 154 -0.80 -10.87 4.31
C HIS A 154 -0.44 -11.41 2.93
N SER A 155 0.84 -11.38 2.54
CA SER A 155 1.33 -11.85 1.24
C SER A 155 0.47 -11.32 0.08
N PRO A 156 0.48 -10.01 -0.17
CA PRO A 156 -0.34 -9.38 -1.19
C PRO A 156 0.09 -9.81 -2.60
N ASP A 157 -0.87 -9.81 -3.52
CA ASP A 157 -0.62 -10.03 -4.96
C ASP A 157 -0.09 -8.75 -5.64
N ILE A 158 -0.46 -7.57 -5.09
CA ILE A 158 0.03 -6.25 -5.50
C ILE A 158 0.45 -5.47 -4.26
N LEU A 159 1.62 -4.83 -4.33
CA LEU A 159 2.08 -3.85 -3.36
C LEU A 159 1.99 -2.46 -3.97
N VAL A 160 1.21 -1.57 -3.34
CA VAL A 160 1.04 -0.17 -3.73
C VAL A 160 1.84 0.71 -2.77
N LEU A 161 2.74 1.52 -3.30
CA LEU A 161 3.59 2.43 -2.53
C LEU A 161 3.25 3.87 -2.94
N ASP A 162 2.86 4.71 -1.97
CA ASP A 162 2.58 6.13 -2.21
C ASP A 162 3.77 6.95 -1.68
N GLU A 163 4.54 7.55 -2.58
CA GLU A 163 5.76 8.33 -2.32
C GLU A 163 6.75 7.65 -1.34
N PRO A 164 7.26 6.45 -1.64
CA PRO A 164 8.06 5.66 -0.69
C PRO A 164 9.41 6.31 -0.32
N THR A 165 9.82 7.37 -0.98
CA THR A 165 11.10 8.07 -0.78
C THR A 165 10.98 9.41 -0.06
N SER A 166 9.79 9.86 0.33
CA SER A 166 9.62 11.03 1.18
C SER A 166 10.26 10.74 2.55
N GLY A 167 11.38 11.42 2.85
CA GLY A 167 12.16 11.21 4.08
C GLY A 167 13.49 10.45 3.92
N VAL A 168 13.83 9.97 2.74
CA VAL A 168 15.20 9.56 2.42
C VAL A 168 15.99 10.81 2.04
N ASP A 169 16.78 11.31 3.00
CA ASP A 169 17.73 12.40 2.77
C ASP A 169 18.76 11.90 1.74
N VAL A 170 18.56 12.24 0.48
CA VAL A 170 19.55 11.99 -0.56
C VAL A 170 20.69 12.98 -0.32
N ARG A 171 21.59 12.63 0.60
CA ARG A 171 22.86 13.34 0.73
C ARG A 171 23.60 13.16 -0.59
N THR A 172 23.52 14.19 -1.42
CA THR A 172 24.39 14.31 -2.59
C THR A 172 25.83 14.29 -2.07
N PRO A 173 26.67 13.32 -2.44
CA PRO A 173 28.10 13.41 -2.10
C PRO A 173 28.69 14.60 -2.85
N HIS A 174 29.26 15.52 -2.09
CA HIS A 174 30.10 16.61 -2.62
C HIS A 174 31.42 16.06 -3.11
#